data_1e29a7519cd681aadfeee9da36e08e5d
#
_entry.id   1e29a7519cd681aadfeee9da36e08e5d
#
_cell.length_a   1.000
_cell.length_b   1.000
_cell.length_c   1.000
_cell.angle_alpha   90.00
_cell.angle_beta   90.00
_cell.angle_gamma   90.00
#
_symmetry.space_group_name_H-M   'P 1'
#
loop_
_entity.id
_entity.type
_entity.pdbx_description
1 polymer ?
#
loop_
_entity_poly.entity_id
_entity_poly.type
_entity_poly.pdbx_seq_one_letter_code
_entity_poly.pdbx_strand_id
1 'polypeptide(L)'
;MAGALVVALLATAAFAQLASSEQKVSRAAGVTTATICLVPRGTPAVEVTVTVPTVAVPALLAQTLSYQGVCAAYGKPLALGGGTVRTYAQIERNAPKTIGITFPRGMLSGLPTSMTDGHHCYDVNGDGQLDEMSECAGGHERELTLPAAATRIAGLPLKWALVNWNPHGHGAPGVYDIPHFDFHFYIQPKAERDAIRPGPCSIIVHCDDFTRGITPIPAQHLPADYRDLQFVEVAMGNHLLDQTSPEWNGAAFTRTFVYGAYDGKISFLEPMISHAWLQGVATGQNPSGCLPIKQPQSWQTTGWYPQEYCIRYRSNRDDFTVSLENFRR
;
A
#
# COMPACT_ATOMS: atom_id res chain seq x y z
N MET A 1 27.40 -31.18 17.50
CA MET A 1 26.35 -31.77 16.63
C MET A 1 25.12 -32.31 17.39
N ALA A 2 25.02 -32.18 18.71
CA ALA A 2 23.85 -32.68 19.48
C ALA A 2 22.70 -31.65 19.64
N GLY A 3 22.94 -30.38 19.40
CA GLY A 3 21.95 -29.34 19.63
C GLY A 3 20.85 -29.19 18.51
N ALA A 4 21.17 -29.57 17.28
CA ALA A 4 20.24 -29.45 16.16
C ALA A 4 19.13 -30.53 16.16
N LEU A 5 19.41 -31.68 16.75
CA LEU A 5 18.47 -32.81 16.81
C LEU A 5 17.37 -32.61 17.87
N VAL A 6 17.67 -31.92 18.96
CA VAL A 6 16.70 -31.66 20.04
C VAL A 6 15.67 -30.59 19.64
N VAL A 7 16.04 -29.59 18.87
CA VAL A 7 15.12 -28.55 18.40
C VAL A 7 14.17 -29.13 17.37
N ALA A 8 14.62 -30.02 16.48
CA ALA A 8 13.76 -30.69 15.50
C ALA A 8 12.73 -31.62 16.18
N LEU A 9 13.11 -32.31 17.28
CA LEU A 9 12.21 -33.18 18.03
C LEU A 9 11.14 -32.41 18.82
N LEU A 10 11.45 -31.24 19.35
CA LEU A 10 10.47 -30.39 20.04
C LEU A 10 9.48 -29.75 19.07
N ALA A 11 9.92 -29.38 17.86
CA ALA A 11 9.02 -28.90 16.82
C ALA A 11 8.06 -30.01 16.34
N THR A 12 8.56 -31.21 16.12
CA THR A 12 7.73 -32.35 15.70
C THR A 12 6.76 -32.82 16.80
N ALA A 13 7.10 -32.74 18.05
CA ALA A 13 6.20 -33.08 19.17
C ALA A 13 5.06 -32.04 19.29
N ALA A 14 5.34 -30.74 19.10
CA ALA A 14 4.31 -29.70 19.06
C ALA A 14 3.38 -29.85 17.84
N PHE A 15 3.93 -30.22 16.69
CA PHE A 15 3.13 -30.51 15.48
C PHE A 15 2.27 -31.76 15.64
N ALA A 16 2.78 -32.81 16.26
CA ALA A 16 2.02 -34.05 16.50
C ALA A 16 0.87 -33.85 17.50
N GLN A 17 1.04 -33.00 18.51
CA GLN A 17 -0.01 -32.66 19.46
C GLN A 17 -1.07 -31.75 18.84
N LEU A 18 -0.71 -30.83 17.95
CA LEU A 18 -1.66 -30.01 17.21
C LEU A 18 -2.45 -30.86 16.19
N ALA A 19 -1.78 -31.73 15.44
CA ALA A 19 -2.43 -32.63 14.47
C ALA A 19 -3.39 -33.63 15.16
N SER A 20 -3.05 -34.12 16.34
CA SER A 20 -3.95 -35.02 17.10
C SER A 20 -5.14 -34.31 17.72
N SER A 21 -5.03 -33.00 17.98
CA SER A 21 -6.16 -32.16 18.42
C SER A 21 -7.11 -31.81 17.25
N GLU A 22 -6.59 -31.63 16.03
CA GLU A 22 -7.42 -31.38 14.86
C GLU A 22 -8.39 -32.54 14.55
N GLN A 23 -7.98 -33.78 14.71
CA GLN A 23 -8.87 -34.92 14.49
C GLN A 23 -10.02 -35.03 15.51
N LYS A 24 -9.84 -34.48 16.72
CA LYS A 24 -10.91 -34.43 17.74
C LYS A 24 -11.81 -33.21 17.64
N VAL A 25 -11.28 -32.06 17.15
CA VAL A 25 -12.01 -30.79 17.04
C VAL A 25 -12.92 -30.75 15.82
N SER A 26 -12.60 -31.47 14.73
CA SER A 26 -13.43 -31.47 13.51
C SER A 26 -14.81 -32.13 13.67
N ARG A 27 -15.13 -32.67 14.85
CA ARG A 27 -16.45 -33.26 15.14
C ARG A 27 -17.32 -32.48 16.13
N ALA A 28 -16.84 -31.35 16.67
CA ALA A 28 -17.66 -30.47 17.49
C ALA A 28 -18.41 -29.48 16.59
N ALA A 29 -19.70 -29.68 16.42
CA ALA A 29 -20.58 -28.73 15.73
C ALA A 29 -20.45 -27.35 16.39
N GLY A 30 -19.96 -26.33 15.64
CA GLY A 30 -19.93 -24.93 16.07
C GLY A 30 -18.57 -24.27 16.28
N VAL A 31 -17.43 -24.96 16.06
CA VAL A 31 -16.13 -24.30 16.15
C VAL A 31 -15.84 -23.49 14.88
N THR A 32 -15.83 -22.16 15.01
CA THR A 32 -15.38 -21.28 13.92
C THR A 32 -13.86 -21.35 13.78
N THR A 33 -13.38 -21.37 12.55
CA THR A 33 -11.94 -21.43 12.25
C THR A 33 -11.48 -20.19 11.50
N ALA A 34 -10.19 -19.86 11.62
CA ALA A 34 -9.53 -18.78 10.91
C ALA A 34 -8.25 -19.30 10.26
N THR A 35 -7.93 -18.75 9.10
CA THR A 35 -6.63 -18.97 8.44
C THR A 35 -5.63 -17.96 8.97
N ILE A 36 -4.46 -18.42 9.37
CA ILE A 36 -3.33 -17.59 9.76
C ILE A 36 -2.05 -18.02 9.06
N CYS A 37 -1.15 -17.10 8.85
CA CYS A 37 0.24 -17.42 8.55
C CYS A 37 0.98 -17.56 9.88
N LEU A 38 1.38 -18.78 10.22
CA LEU A 38 2.15 -19.10 11.42
C LEU A 38 3.63 -18.80 11.17
N VAL A 39 4.21 -17.95 12.03
CA VAL A 39 5.60 -17.50 11.95
C VAL A 39 6.23 -17.56 13.33
N PRO A 40 7.04 -18.59 13.64
CA PRO A 40 7.69 -18.71 14.93
C PRO A 40 8.74 -17.62 15.17
N ARG A 41 8.84 -17.05 16.38
CA ARG A 41 9.85 -16.02 16.71
C ARG A 41 11.28 -16.50 16.52
N GLY A 42 11.57 -17.77 16.82
CA GLY A 42 12.90 -18.35 16.70
C GLY A 42 13.34 -18.63 15.27
N THR A 43 12.41 -18.68 14.31
CA THR A 43 12.66 -18.98 12.90
C THR A 43 11.78 -18.12 12.01
N PRO A 44 11.98 -16.76 11.98
CA PRO A 44 11.08 -15.84 11.30
C PRO A 44 11.05 -16.01 9.76
N ALA A 45 12.01 -16.74 9.20
CA ALA A 45 12.02 -17.08 7.78
C ALA A 45 11.08 -18.26 7.43
N VAL A 46 10.52 -18.95 8.44
CA VAL A 46 9.57 -20.05 8.24
C VAL A 46 8.16 -19.49 8.36
N GLU A 47 7.44 -19.47 7.28
CA GLU A 47 6.05 -19.05 7.20
C GLU A 47 5.19 -20.22 6.70
N VAL A 48 4.15 -20.60 7.46
CA VAL A 48 3.27 -21.75 7.13
C VAL A 48 1.82 -21.32 7.27
N THR A 49 1.03 -21.46 6.22
CA THR A 49 -0.42 -21.24 6.28
C THR A 49 -1.09 -22.38 7.03
N VAL A 50 -1.82 -22.05 8.09
CA VAL A 50 -2.57 -23.03 8.92
C VAL A 50 -4.00 -22.53 9.16
N THR A 51 -4.91 -23.49 9.40
CA THR A 51 -6.27 -23.20 9.86
C THR A 51 -6.36 -23.56 11.35
N VAL A 52 -6.80 -22.62 12.16
CA VAL A 52 -6.88 -22.79 13.63
C VAL A 52 -8.27 -22.39 14.14
N PRO A 53 -8.69 -22.86 15.31
CA PRO A 53 -9.87 -22.34 15.98
C PRO A 53 -9.75 -20.82 16.19
N THR A 54 -10.80 -20.07 15.90
CA THR A 54 -10.79 -18.59 16.01
C THR A 54 -10.40 -18.12 17.40
N VAL A 55 -10.77 -18.87 18.45
CA VAL A 55 -10.40 -18.58 19.84
C VAL A 55 -8.89 -18.65 20.13
N ALA A 56 -8.12 -19.37 19.30
CA ALA A 56 -6.67 -19.49 19.46
C ALA A 56 -5.90 -18.33 18.80
N VAL A 57 -6.53 -17.58 17.88
CA VAL A 57 -5.87 -16.53 17.09
C VAL A 57 -5.22 -15.47 17.97
N PRO A 58 -5.88 -14.86 18.98
CA PRO A 58 -5.27 -13.81 19.79
C PRO A 58 -3.99 -14.28 20.50
N ALA A 59 -4.00 -15.49 21.06
CA ALA A 59 -2.83 -16.06 21.75
C ALA A 59 -1.67 -16.32 20.77
N LEU A 60 -1.96 -16.87 19.60
CA LEU A 60 -0.95 -17.11 18.56
C LEU A 60 -0.32 -15.81 18.06
N LEU A 61 -1.12 -14.78 17.81
CA LEU A 61 -0.60 -13.47 17.41
C LEU A 61 0.26 -12.85 18.51
N ALA A 62 -0.14 -12.94 19.79
CA ALA A 62 0.63 -12.37 20.90
C ALA A 62 1.98 -13.09 21.11
N GLN A 63 2.05 -14.40 20.91
CA GLN A 63 3.21 -15.23 21.23
C GLN A 63 4.20 -15.43 20.08
N THR A 64 3.77 -15.13 18.84
CA THR A 64 4.55 -15.40 17.62
C THR A 64 4.65 -14.15 16.74
N LEU A 65 5.30 -14.25 15.57
CA LEU A 65 5.28 -13.24 14.51
C LEU A 65 4.17 -13.51 13.48
N SER A 66 3.18 -14.33 13.84
CA SER A 66 2.08 -14.73 12.97
C SER A 66 1.16 -13.56 12.63
N TYR A 67 0.41 -13.70 11.54
CA TYR A 67 -0.58 -12.72 11.09
C TYR A 67 -1.79 -13.40 10.44
N GLN A 68 -2.89 -12.68 10.33
CA GLN A 68 -4.14 -13.20 9.75
C GLN A 68 -4.02 -13.45 8.25
N GLY A 69 -4.75 -14.44 7.78
CA GLY A 69 -4.80 -14.86 6.38
C GLY A 69 -3.70 -15.84 5.99
N VAL A 70 -3.62 -16.15 4.70
CA VAL A 70 -2.57 -17.00 4.13
C VAL A 70 -1.21 -16.32 4.19
N CYS A 71 -0.12 -17.08 4.16
CA CYS A 71 1.21 -16.51 4.12
C CYS A 71 1.41 -15.67 2.86
N ALA A 72 2.07 -14.53 3.03
CA ALA A 72 2.26 -13.56 1.98
C ALA A 72 3.46 -13.93 1.09
N ALA A 73 3.35 -13.62 -0.20
CA ALA A 73 4.51 -13.45 -1.07
C ALA A 73 4.99 -12.00 -0.97
N TYR A 74 6.30 -11.77 -1.09
CA TYR A 74 6.89 -10.46 -0.94
C TYR A 74 7.63 -10.00 -2.20
N GLY A 75 7.61 -8.69 -2.46
CA GLY A 75 8.47 -8.01 -3.42
C GLY A 75 9.86 -7.72 -2.85
N LYS A 76 10.74 -7.19 -3.70
CA LYS A 76 12.09 -6.79 -3.29
C LYS A 76 12.01 -5.61 -2.32
N PRO A 77 12.73 -5.63 -1.18
CA PRO A 77 12.77 -4.51 -0.25
C PRO A 77 13.68 -3.40 -0.78
N LEU A 78 13.30 -2.14 -0.52
CA LEU A 78 14.10 -0.93 -0.77
C LEU A 78 14.25 -0.13 0.53
N ALA A 79 15.40 0.50 0.72
CA ALA A 79 15.68 1.30 1.91
C ALA A 79 14.86 2.60 1.90
N LEU A 80 14.28 2.96 3.07
CA LEU A 80 13.66 4.25 3.31
C LEU A 80 13.69 4.54 4.81
N GLY A 81 14.13 5.73 5.20
CA GLY A 81 14.31 6.07 6.61
C GLY A 81 15.17 5.04 7.37
N GLY A 82 14.81 4.72 8.59
CA GLY A 82 15.48 3.72 9.42
C GLY A 82 15.08 2.27 9.13
N GLY A 83 14.57 1.96 7.94
CA GLY A 83 14.12 0.62 7.60
C GLY A 83 14.07 0.33 6.10
N THR A 84 13.20 -0.58 5.73
CA THR A 84 12.93 -0.94 4.33
C THR A 84 11.43 -0.98 4.07
N VAL A 85 11.04 -0.71 2.84
CA VAL A 85 9.67 -0.82 2.33
C VAL A 85 9.62 -1.88 1.24
N ARG A 86 8.57 -2.68 1.19
CA ARG A 86 8.35 -3.69 0.13
C ARG A 86 6.87 -3.97 -0.07
N THR A 87 6.52 -4.41 -1.26
CA THR A 87 5.18 -4.94 -1.52
C THR A 87 4.98 -6.33 -0.90
N TYR A 88 3.72 -6.68 -0.64
CA TYR A 88 3.33 -8.04 -0.27
C TYR A 88 1.97 -8.39 -0.88
N ALA A 89 1.70 -9.68 -1.02
CA ALA A 89 0.43 -10.19 -1.52
C ALA A 89 0.00 -11.44 -0.77
N GLN A 90 -1.24 -11.48 -0.30
CA GLN A 90 -1.90 -12.69 0.18
C GLN A 90 -2.87 -13.18 -0.90
N ILE A 91 -2.69 -14.41 -1.35
CA ILE A 91 -3.41 -14.98 -2.50
C ILE A 91 -4.00 -16.31 -2.08
N GLU A 92 -5.28 -16.48 -2.30
CA GLU A 92 -5.97 -17.72 -2.02
C GLU A 92 -6.75 -18.19 -3.25
N ARG A 93 -6.50 -19.43 -3.69
CA ARG A 93 -7.19 -20.03 -4.86
C ARG A 93 -7.15 -19.16 -6.12
N ASN A 94 -5.98 -18.58 -6.41
CA ASN A 94 -5.73 -17.64 -7.51
C ASN A 94 -6.56 -16.33 -7.46
N ALA A 95 -7.12 -15.98 -6.32
CA ALA A 95 -7.76 -14.69 -6.09
C ALA A 95 -6.93 -13.84 -5.12
N PRO A 96 -6.77 -12.53 -5.39
CA PRO A 96 -6.11 -11.65 -4.44
C PRO A 96 -7.00 -11.47 -3.21
N LYS A 97 -6.41 -11.63 -2.02
CA LYS A 97 -7.05 -11.27 -0.74
C LYS A 97 -6.55 -9.91 -0.28
N THR A 98 -5.24 -9.72 -0.40
CA THR A 98 -4.55 -8.50 -0.01
C THR A 98 -3.41 -8.24 -0.99
N ILE A 99 -3.31 -7.03 -1.48
CA ILE A 99 -2.14 -6.48 -2.17
C ILE A 99 -1.74 -5.24 -1.40
N GLY A 100 -0.52 -5.18 -0.90
CA GLY A 100 -0.14 -4.08 -0.02
C GLY A 100 1.35 -3.81 0.01
N ILE A 101 1.70 -2.84 0.83
CA ILE A 101 3.04 -2.40 1.15
C ILE A 101 3.25 -2.60 2.64
N THR A 102 4.39 -3.16 3.04
CA THR A 102 4.75 -3.39 4.44
C THR A 102 6.12 -2.82 4.76
N PHE A 103 6.27 -2.31 5.97
CA PHE A 103 7.50 -1.71 6.46
C PHE A 103 7.59 -1.79 8.00
N PRO A 104 8.79 -1.94 8.59
CA PRO A 104 8.96 -1.90 10.04
C PRO A 104 8.68 -0.50 10.59
N ARG A 105 8.26 -0.39 11.85
CA ARG A 105 8.04 0.92 12.51
C ARG A 105 9.27 1.83 12.45
N GLY A 106 10.47 1.25 12.50
CA GLY A 106 11.73 1.99 12.38
C GLY A 106 11.87 2.79 11.08
N MET A 107 11.15 2.40 10.00
CA MET A 107 11.14 3.14 8.74
C MET A 107 10.58 4.56 8.90
N LEU A 108 9.69 4.80 9.87
CA LEU A 108 9.12 6.11 10.16
C LEU A 108 10.12 7.07 10.85
N SER A 109 11.34 6.64 11.16
CA SER A 109 12.41 7.46 11.72
C SER A 109 13.57 7.57 10.74
N GLY A 110 14.39 8.62 10.89
CA GLY A 110 15.54 8.84 10.00
C GLY A 110 15.15 9.06 8.53
N LEU A 111 13.93 9.52 8.30
CA LEU A 111 13.46 9.89 6.97
C LEU A 111 14.21 11.12 6.44
N PRO A 112 14.45 11.22 5.13
CA PRO A 112 15.05 12.41 4.53
C PRO A 112 14.22 13.66 4.85
N THR A 113 14.91 14.80 5.00
CA THR A 113 14.30 16.11 5.29
C THR A 113 14.38 17.09 4.12
N SER A 114 15.19 16.79 3.08
CA SER A 114 15.16 17.53 1.81
C SER A 114 13.84 17.31 1.10
N MET A 115 13.38 18.27 0.31
CA MET A 115 12.09 18.19 -0.38
C MET A 115 12.01 17.03 -1.37
N THR A 116 13.11 16.67 -2.00
CA THR A 116 13.19 15.70 -3.08
C THR A 116 14.42 14.82 -2.97
N ASP A 117 14.42 13.68 -3.65
CA ASP A 117 15.60 12.85 -3.89
C ASP A 117 16.31 13.19 -5.22
N GLY A 118 15.82 14.18 -5.95
CA GLY A 118 16.37 14.68 -7.20
C GLY A 118 15.99 13.88 -8.45
N HIS A 119 15.15 12.84 -8.35
CA HIS A 119 14.76 12.03 -9.51
C HIS A 119 13.93 12.80 -10.54
N HIS A 120 13.05 13.68 -10.09
CA HIS A 120 12.12 14.43 -10.94
C HIS A 120 12.31 15.93 -10.74
N CYS A 121 13.55 16.40 -10.92
CA CYS A 121 13.92 17.81 -10.93
C CYS A 121 14.33 18.23 -12.33
N TYR A 122 13.73 19.30 -12.84
CA TYR A 122 13.92 19.76 -14.21
C TYR A 122 13.96 21.28 -14.26
N ASP A 123 15.03 21.85 -14.81
CA ASP A 123 15.12 23.28 -15.11
C ASP A 123 14.12 23.65 -16.20
N VAL A 124 12.87 23.90 -15.82
CA VAL A 124 11.78 24.19 -16.75
C VAL A 124 11.70 25.66 -17.15
N ASN A 125 12.33 26.55 -16.38
CA ASN A 125 12.40 27.98 -16.67
C ASN A 125 13.66 28.33 -17.51
N GLY A 126 14.66 27.44 -17.61
CA GLY A 126 15.85 27.59 -18.42
C GLY A 126 16.90 28.54 -17.85
N ASP A 127 16.91 28.80 -16.54
CA ASP A 127 17.84 29.70 -15.88
C ASP A 127 19.17 29.02 -15.44
N GLY A 128 19.28 27.71 -15.62
CA GLY A 128 20.45 26.91 -15.27
C GLY A 128 20.59 26.58 -13.81
N GLN A 129 19.56 26.82 -12.99
CA GLN A 129 19.47 26.44 -11.59
C GLN A 129 18.22 25.59 -11.37
N LEU A 130 18.22 24.77 -10.32
CA LEU A 130 17.03 23.99 -9.94
C LEU A 130 16.43 24.59 -8.66
N ASP A 131 15.19 25.05 -8.73
CA ASP A 131 14.37 25.40 -7.58
C ASP A 131 13.57 24.19 -7.13
N GLU A 132 13.94 23.56 -6.01
CA GLU A 132 13.26 22.37 -5.50
C GLU A 132 11.75 22.58 -5.24
N MET A 133 11.31 23.81 -5.00
CA MET A 133 9.90 24.13 -4.73
C MET A 133 9.04 24.13 -5.99
N SER A 134 9.57 24.57 -7.10
CA SER A 134 8.82 24.80 -8.35
C SER A 134 9.25 23.89 -9.51
N GLU A 135 10.41 23.24 -9.39
CA GLU A 135 11.03 22.46 -10.46
C GLU A 135 11.32 21.00 -10.07
N CYS A 136 10.85 20.56 -8.89
CA CYS A 136 10.94 19.17 -8.47
C CYS A 136 9.57 18.64 -8.07
N ALA A 137 9.36 17.35 -8.31
CA ALA A 137 8.13 16.61 -8.01
C ALA A 137 8.44 15.26 -7.37
N GLY A 138 7.43 14.56 -6.81
CA GLY A 138 7.52 13.18 -6.35
C GLY A 138 8.18 12.97 -4.99
N GLY A 139 8.77 13.99 -4.37
CA GLY A 139 9.42 13.84 -3.06
C GLY A 139 10.56 12.80 -3.06
N HIS A 140 10.52 11.83 -2.16
CA HIS A 140 11.47 10.70 -2.10
C HIS A 140 10.81 9.41 -2.55
N GLU A 141 11.09 8.97 -3.76
CA GLU A 141 10.44 7.83 -4.42
C GLU A 141 11.08 6.47 -4.11
N ARG A 142 10.22 5.45 -3.98
CA ARG A 142 10.62 4.03 -3.95
C ARG A 142 9.71 3.22 -4.86
N GLU A 143 10.21 2.89 -6.04
CA GLU A 143 9.51 2.07 -7.03
C GLU A 143 9.57 0.59 -6.64
N LEU A 144 8.42 -0.02 -6.43
CA LEU A 144 8.29 -1.36 -5.87
C LEU A 144 7.66 -2.32 -6.89
N THR A 145 8.33 -3.44 -7.14
CA THR A 145 7.73 -4.53 -7.92
C THR A 145 6.72 -5.31 -7.09
N LEU A 146 5.60 -5.69 -7.68
CA LEU A 146 4.69 -6.64 -7.03
C LEU A 146 5.36 -8.03 -6.91
N PRO A 147 4.97 -8.83 -5.91
CA PRO A 147 5.40 -10.23 -5.83
C PRO A 147 5.01 -10.99 -7.10
N ALA A 148 5.88 -11.86 -7.60
CA ALA A 148 5.62 -12.66 -8.80
C ALA A 148 4.33 -13.50 -8.72
N ALA A 149 3.90 -13.88 -7.52
CA ALA A 149 2.63 -14.55 -7.32
C ALA A 149 1.43 -13.64 -7.66
N ALA A 150 1.50 -12.35 -7.34
CA ALA A 150 0.45 -11.38 -7.64
C ALA A 150 0.37 -11.09 -9.14
N THR A 151 1.52 -10.90 -9.82
CA THR A 151 1.55 -10.58 -11.25
C THR A 151 1.00 -11.70 -12.15
N ARG A 152 0.88 -12.92 -11.62
CA ARG A 152 0.29 -14.07 -12.33
C ARG A 152 -1.22 -14.21 -12.16
N ILE A 153 -1.86 -13.39 -11.33
CA ILE A 153 -3.32 -13.46 -11.13
C ILE A 153 -4.03 -12.92 -12.38
N ALA A 154 -4.80 -13.77 -13.03
CA ALA A 154 -5.57 -13.36 -14.19
C ALA A 154 -6.62 -12.30 -13.83
N GLY A 155 -6.56 -11.15 -14.50
CA GLY A 155 -7.46 -10.04 -14.29
C GLY A 155 -7.11 -9.16 -13.08
N LEU A 156 -5.95 -9.29 -12.46
CA LEU A 156 -5.46 -8.28 -11.53
C LEU A 156 -4.94 -7.08 -12.35
N PRO A 157 -5.55 -5.88 -12.22
CA PRO A 157 -5.12 -4.72 -12.99
C PRO A 157 -3.81 -4.12 -12.49
N LEU A 158 -3.49 -4.30 -11.19
CA LEU A 158 -2.31 -3.73 -10.55
C LEU A 158 -1.02 -4.34 -11.14
N LYS A 159 -0.06 -3.47 -11.47
CA LYS A 159 1.18 -3.86 -12.15
C LYS A 159 2.42 -3.66 -11.29
N TRP A 160 2.49 -2.59 -10.54
CA TRP A 160 3.60 -2.20 -9.67
C TRP A 160 3.11 -1.21 -8.62
N ALA A 161 3.98 -0.81 -7.69
CA ALA A 161 3.64 0.16 -6.66
C ALA A 161 4.75 1.19 -6.49
N LEU A 162 4.40 2.34 -5.91
CA LEU A 162 5.31 3.42 -5.61
C LEU A 162 5.03 3.90 -4.19
N VAL A 163 6.07 4.24 -3.45
CA VAL A 163 5.96 4.99 -2.20
C VAL A 163 6.70 6.30 -2.35
N ASN A 164 6.01 7.40 -2.10
CA ASN A 164 6.61 8.72 -1.98
C ASN A 164 6.63 9.12 -0.50
N TRP A 165 7.73 9.64 -0.04
CA TRP A 165 7.84 10.36 1.22
C TRP A 165 7.97 11.85 0.93
N ASN A 166 7.03 12.64 1.44
CA ASN A 166 6.94 14.08 1.27
C ASN A 166 7.16 14.78 2.61
N PRO A 167 8.40 15.18 2.95
CA PRO A 167 8.73 15.75 4.26
C PRO A 167 8.05 17.10 4.55
N HIS A 168 7.70 17.84 3.51
CA HIS A 168 7.01 19.14 3.59
C HIS A 168 5.59 19.09 3.02
N GLY A 169 5.18 17.92 2.54
CA GLY A 169 3.94 17.78 1.79
C GLY A 169 4.06 18.32 0.36
N HIS A 170 2.93 18.39 -0.32
CA HIS A 170 2.80 18.97 -1.67
C HIS A 170 1.40 19.58 -1.86
N GLY A 171 1.10 20.14 -3.04
CA GLY A 171 -0.21 20.78 -3.32
C GLY A 171 -1.40 19.88 -3.02
N ALA A 172 -2.56 20.28 -2.68
CA ALA A 172 -3.21 21.58 -2.60
C ALA A 172 -2.78 22.36 -1.37
N PRO A 173 -2.35 23.62 -1.53
CA PRO A 173 -1.91 24.46 -0.43
C PRO A 173 -2.96 24.57 0.69
N GLY A 174 -2.52 24.41 1.94
CA GLY A 174 -3.39 24.40 3.12
C GLY A 174 -4.12 23.09 3.37
N VAL A 175 -3.93 22.07 2.52
CA VAL A 175 -4.57 20.74 2.64
C VAL A 175 -3.54 19.66 2.88
N TYR A 176 -2.59 19.44 1.95
CA TYR A 176 -1.64 18.33 1.99
C TYR A 176 -0.18 18.79 2.26
N ASP A 177 0.06 20.02 2.63
CA ASP A 177 1.37 20.62 2.95
C ASP A 177 1.89 20.26 4.35
N ILE A 178 1.75 19.02 4.74
CA ILE A 178 2.30 18.42 5.96
C ILE A 178 3.03 17.11 5.63
N PRO A 179 3.97 16.65 6.48
CA PRO A 179 4.70 15.41 6.24
C PRO A 179 3.78 14.21 6.06
N HIS A 180 3.83 13.54 4.91
CA HIS A 180 2.98 12.41 4.58
C HIS A 180 3.64 11.42 3.62
N PHE A 181 3.04 10.25 3.51
CA PHE A 181 3.37 9.23 2.52
C PHE A 181 2.23 9.06 1.54
N ASP A 182 2.59 8.85 0.26
CA ASP A 182 1.70 8.40 -0.79
C ASP A 182 2.05 6.96 -1.16
N PHE A 183 1.03 6.11 -1.17
CA PHE A 183 1.17 4.68 -1.46
C PHE A 183 0.43 4.35 -2.76
N HIS A 184 1.10 4.53 -3.89
CA HIS A 184 0.49 4.29 -5.19
C HIS A 184 0.51 2.81 -5.56
N PHE A 185 -0.63 2.31 -6.03
CA PHE A 185 -0.80 1.00 -6.64
C PHE A 185 -1.19 1.20 -8.11
N TYR A 186 -0.24 1.10 -9.01
CA TYR A 186 -0.42 1.46 -10.41
C TYR A 186 -1.15 0.39 -11.21
N ILE A 187 -2.16 0.84 -11.99
CA ILE A 187 -2.83 0.11 -13.06
C ILE A 187 -2.10 0.38 -14.38
N GLN A 188 -1.61 1.61 -14.55
CA GLN A 188 -0.81 2.02 -15.69
C GLN A 188 0.55 1.30 -15.68
N PRO A 189 1.05 0.82 -16.84
CA PRO A 189 2.42 0.30 -16.95
C PRO A 189 3.46 1.37 -16.57
N LYS A 190 4.55 0.94 -15.90
CA LYS A 190 5.62 1.85 -15.51
C LYS A 190 6.18 2.66 -16.68
N ALA A 191 6.42 2.03 -17.82
CA ALA A 191 6.94 2.70 -19.00
C ALA A 191 6.02 3.82 -19.55
N GLU A 192 4.69 3.68 -19.37
CA GLU A 192 3.74 4.72 -19.76
C GLU A 192 3.74 5.89 -18.76
N ARG A 193 3.89 5.59 -17.47
CA ARG A 193 4.05 6.60 -16.42
C ARG A 193 5.34 7.39 -16.63
N ASP A 194 6.46 6.70 -16.84
CA ASP A 194 7.78 7.33 -17.02
C ASP A 194 7.87 8.15 -18.32
N ALA A 195 6.98 7.92 -19.27
CA ALA A 195 6.89 8.69 -20.53
C ALA A 195 6.16 10.03 -20.40
N ILE A 196 5.59 10.34 -19.22
CA ILE A 196 5.00 11.66 -18.93
C ILE A 196 6.15 12.67 -18.80
N ARG A 197 6.28 13.55 -19.78
CA ARG A 197 7.45 14.44 -19.95
C ARG A 197 7.37 15.65 -19.03
N PRO A 198 8.53 16.18 -18.58
CA PRO A 198 8.60 17.44 -17.87
C PRO A 198 8.29 18.64 -18.81
N GLY A 199 7.82 19.74 -18.21
CA GLY A 199 7.53 20.98 -18.93
C GLY A 199 6.81 22.01 -18.04
N PRO A 200 6.39 23.16 -18.61
CA PRO A 200 5.93 24.31 -17.82
C PRO A 200 4.43 24.26 -17.43
N CYS A 201 3.72 23.16 -17.70
CA CYS A 201 2.30 23.06 -17.36
C CYS A 201 2.10 22.30 -16.04
N SER A 202 1.04 22.63 -15.29
CA SER A 202 0.64 22.00 -14.02
C SER A 202 1.84 21.79 -13.07
N ILE A 203 2.06 20.57 -12.56
CA ILE A 203 3.19 20.24 -11.68
C ILE A 203 4.32 19.69 -12.56
N ILE A 204 5.05 20.61 -13.21
CA ILE A 204 6.22 20.36 -14.06
C ILE A 204 5.93 19.38 -15.22
N VAL A 205 4.80 19.48 -15.89
CA VAL A 205 4.38 18.57 -16.96
C VAL A 205 4.44 19.26 -18.32
N HIS A 206 4.89 18.56 -19.35
CA HIS A 206 4.78 19.02 -20.74
C HIS A 206 3.31 19.24 -21.10
N CYS A 207 2.99 20.35 -21.79
CA CYS A 207 1.59 20.77 -21.98
C CYS A 207 0.74 19.78 -22.79
N ASP A 208 1.34 19.02 -23.72
CA ASP A 208 0.62 17.94 -24.41
C ASP A 208 0.28 16.79 -23.44
N ASP A 209 1.19 16.46 -22.52
CA ASP A 209 0.98 15.40 -21.54
C ASP A 209 0.03 15.87 -20.42
N PHE A 210 0.03 17.17 -20.09
CA PHE A 210 -1.00 17.77 -19.26
C PHE A 210 -2.40 17.59 -19.90
N THR A 211 -2.54 17.89 -21.21
CA THR A 211 -3.79 17.70 -21.94
C THR A 211 -4.27 16.25 -21.90
N ARG A 212 -3.34 15.29 -21.98
CA ARG A 212 -3.64 13.85 -21.80
C ARG A 212 -4.07 13.53 -20.37
N GLY A 213 -3.39 14.11 -19.38
CA GLY A 213 -3.69 13.93 -17.96
C GLY A 213 -5.11 14.38 -17.60
N ILE A 214 -5.58 15.49 -18.15
CA ILE A 214 -6.94 16.02 -17.92
C ILE A 214 -8.00 15.49 -18.89
N THR A 215 -7.67 14.49 -19.74
CA THR A 215 -8.67 13.84 -20.59
C THR A 215 -9.78 13.24 -19.73
N PRO A 216 -11.06 13.64 -19.94
CA PRO A 216 -12.14 13.23 -19.06
C PRO A 216 -12.34 11.72 -19.00
N ILE A 217 -12.48 11.19 -17.78
CA ILE A 217 -12.93 9.82 -17.57
C ILE A 217 -14.45 9.78 -17.80
N PRO A 218 -14.99 8.81 -18.58
CA PRO A 218 -16.44 8.65 -18.71
C PRO A 218 -17.11 8.49 -17.35
N ALA A 219 -18.23 9.17 -17.12
CA ALA A 219 -18.85 9.33 -15.81
C ALA A 219 -19.13 8.01 -15.07
N GLN A 220 -19.46 6.94 -15.80
CA GLN A 220 -19.68 5.61 -15.21
C GLN A 220 -18.40 4.98 -14.63
N HIS A 221 -17.21 5.47 -15.04
CA HIS A 221 -15.91 4.99 -14.59
C HIS A 221 -15.22 5.93 -13.58
N LEU A 222 -15.87 7.05 -13.23
CA LEU A 222 -15.43 7.95 -12.18
C LEU A 222 -16.20 7.64 -10.88
N PRO A 223 -15.50 7.38 -9.75
CA PRO A 223 -16.18 7.23 -8.47
C PRO A 223 -16.94 8.49 -8.07
N ALA A 224 -18.09 8.31 -7.38
CA ALA A 224 -18.88 9.42 -6.91
C ALA A 224 -18.07 10.36 -6.00
N ASP A 225 -18.36 11.66 -6.06
CA ASP A 225 -17.73 12.73 -5.27
C ASP A 225 -16.28 13.05 -5.63
N TYR A 226 -15.63 12.26 -6.50
CA TYR A 226 -14.29 12.57 -7.00
C TYR A 226 -14.35 13.66 -8.07
N ARG A 227 -13.39 14.57 -8.01
CA ARG A 227 -13.27 15.70 -8.95
C ARG A 227 -11.85 15.76 -9.50
N ASP A 228 -11.78 16.12 -10.77
CA ASP A 228 -10.55 16.52 -11.43
C ASP A 228 -10.30 18.00 -11.15
N LEU A 229 -9.29 18.27 -10.33
CA LEU A 229 -8.79 19.61 -10.07
C LEU A 229 -7.57 19.95 -10.92
N GLN A 230 -7.24 19.10 -11.90
CA GLN A 230 -6.14 19.25 -12.85
C GLN A 230 -4.74 19.24 -12.19
N PHE A 231 -4.59 18.49 -11.13
CA PHE A 231 -3.30 18.24 -10.49
C PHE A 231 -2.55 17.13 -11.25
N VAL A 232 -2.04 17.48 -12.42
CA VAL A 232 -1.23 16.57 -13.24
C VAL A 232 0.24 16.78 -12.87
N GLU A 233 0.90 15.69 -12.47
CA GLU A 233 2.30 15.69 -12.04
C GLU A 233 3.18 14.89 -13.01
N VAL A 234 4.40 15.41 -13.27
CA VAL A 234 5.38 14.72 -14.12
C VAL A 234 5.68 13.33 -13.57
N ALA A 235 5.84 12.36 -14.48
CA ALA A 235 6.10 10.97 -14.12
C ALA A 235 5.12 10.40 -13.07
N MET A 236 3.85 10.86 -13.06
CA MET A 236 2.81 10.37 -12.14
C MET A 236 1.42 10.36 -12.80
N GLY A 237 0.97 11.49 -13.32
CA GLY A 237 -0.36 11.66 -13.91
C GLY A 237 -1.25 12.61 -13.11
N ASN A 238 -2.56 12.58 -13.35
CA ASN A 238 -3.53 13.43 -12.71
C ASN A 238 -4.11 12.80 -11.45
N HIS A 239 -4.39 13.60 -10.43
CA HIS A 239 -4.94 13.19 -9.14
C HIS A 239 -6.40 13.63 -9.02
N LEU A 240 -7.29 12.66 -8.88
CA LEU A 240 -8.72 12.88 -8.65
C LEU A 240 -9.00 12.81 -7.15
N LEU A 241 -9.61 13.86 -6.60
CA LEU A 241 -9.75 14.06 -5.17
C LEU A 241 -11.21 13.96 -4.72
N ASP A 242 -11.45 13.22 -3.64
CA ASP A 242 -12.78 13.10 -3.01
C ASP A 242 -13.14 14.41 -2.27
N GLN A 243 -14.04 15.19 -2.83
CA GLN A 243 -14.44 16.48 -2.26
C GLN A 243 -15.24 16.35 -0.96
N THR A 244 -15.65 15.14 -0.60
CA THR A 244 -16.34 14.89 0.68
C THR A 244 -15.40 14.44 1.78
N SER A 245 -14.11 14.28 1.48
CA SER A 245 -13.09 13.96 2.49
C SER A 245 -12.99 15.07 3.53
N PRO A 246 -12.74 14.73 4.81
CA PRO A 246 -12.75 15.69 5.91
C PRO A 246 -11.81 16.89 5.70
N GLU A 247 -10.64 16.68 5.10
CA GLU A 247 -9.63 17.71 4.85
C GLU A 247 -10.12 18.80 3.89
N TRP A 248 -11.05 18.47 2.97
CA TRP A 248 -11.70 19.46 2.10
C TRP A 248 -12.85 20.20 2.78
N ASN A 249 -13.21 19.78 4.00
CA ASN A 249 -14.28 20.33 4.80
C ASN A 249 -13.78 20.94 6.14
N GLY A 250 -12.53 21.39 6.17
CA GLY A 250 -11.92 22.15 7.27
C GLY A 250 -11.28 21.31 8.38
N ALA A 251 -11.25 19.98 8.26
CA ALA A 251 -10.48 19.14 9.17
C ALA A 251 -9.00 19.08 8.73
N ALA A 252 -8.11 18.80 9.68
CA ALA A 252 -6.72 18.53 9.36
C ALA A 252 -6.59 17.24 8.54
N PHE A 253 -5.70 17.23 7.53
CA PHE A 253 -5.38 16.03 6.77
C PHE A 253 -4.76 14.96 7.67
N THR A 254 -5.33 13.78 7.63
CA THR A 254 -4.83 12.59 8.32
C THR A 254 -4.57 11.43 7.37
N ARG A 255 -5.55 11.09 6.57
CA ARG A 255 -5.50 10.07 5.52
C ARG A 255 -6.63 10.29 4.53
N THR A 256 -6.38 9.98 3.28
CA THR A 256 -7.37 10.04 2.21
C THR A 256 -7.11 8.94 1.19
N PHE A 257 -7.98 8.81 0.21
CA PHE A 257 -7.81 7.90 -0.92
C PHE A 257 -7.97 8.67 -2.22
N VAL A 258 -6.97 8.59 -3.08
CA VAL A 258 -6.88 9.29 -4.35
C VAL A 258 -7.00 8.29 -5.49
N TYR A 259 -7.61 8.69 -6.59
CA TYR A 259 -7.59 7.98 -7.86
C TYR A 259 -6.68 8.70 -8.85
N GLY A 260 -5.74 7.99 -9.44
CA GLY A 260 -4.96 8.52 -10.55
C GLY A 260 -5.72 8.46 -11.87
N ALA A 261 -5.44 9.42 -12.76
CA ALA A 261 -6.01 9.45 -14.08
C ALA A 261 -4.97 9.82 -15.15
N TYR A 262 -5.05 9.16 -16.31
CA TYR A 262 -4.28 9.53 -17.50
C TYR A 262 -4.95 8.96 -18.76
N ASP A 263 -4.98 9.73 -19.86
CA ASP A 263 -5.65 9.37 -21.12
C ASP A 263 -7.11 8.91 -20.93
N GLY A 264 -7.88 9.57 -20.05
CA GLY A 264 -9.27 9.22 -19.77
C GLY A 264 -9.46 7.87 -19.06
N LYS A 265 -8.43 7.36 -18.38
CA LYS A 265 -8.43 6.08 -17.65
C LYS A 265 -7.94 6.25 -16.22
N ILE A 266 -8.44 5.39 -15.33
CA ILE A 266 -7.86 5.26 -14.00
C ILE A 266 -6.45 4.65 -14.13
N SER A 267 -5.43 5.36 -13.64
CA SER A 267 -4.01 4.99 -13.77
C SER A 267 -3.43 4.38 -12.50
N PHE A 268 -3.88 4.80 -11.32
CA PHE A 268 -3.45 4.27 -10.02
C PHE A 268 -4.54 4.41 -8.94
N LEU A 269 -4.32 3.72 -7.82
CA LEU A 269 -5.08 3.76 -6.58
C LEU A 269 -4.10 4.18 -5.48
N GLU A 270 -4.45 5.19 -4.67
CA GLU A 270 -3.48 5.82 -3.79
C GLU A 270 -4.07 6.15 -2.41
N PRO A 271 -3.80 5.37 -1.37
CA PRO A 271 -3.87 5.84 0.00
C PRO A 271 -2.77 6.87 0.30
N MET A 272 -3.16 8.11 0.64
CA MET A 272 -2.27 9.13 1.21
C MET A 272 -2.43 9.15 2.73
N ILE A 273 -1.33 9.16 3.49
CA ILE A 273 -1.39 9.03 4.94
C ILE A 273 -0.36 9.94 5.61
N SER A 274 -0.80 10.84 6.49
CA SER A 274 0.14 11.70 7.22
C SER A 274 1.07 10.88 8.12
N HIS A 275 2.32 11.33 8.23
CA HIS A 275 3.33 10.71 9.10
C HIS A 275 2.85 10.64 10.56
N ALA A 276 2.24 11.73 11.05
CA ALA A 276 1.68 11.78 12.39
C ALA A 276 0.55 10.76 12.61
N TRP A 277 -0.30 10.51 11.58
CA TRP A 277 -1.33 9.47 11.67
C TRP A 277 -0.72 8.09 11.86
N LEU A 278 0.30 7.71 11.07
CA LEU A 278 0.99 6.43 11.20
C LEU A 278 1.63 6.27 12.58
N GLN A 279 2.29 7.31 13.11
CA GLN A 279 2.84 7.28 14.47
C GLN A 279 1.74 7.04 15.52
N GLY A 280 0.59 7.68 15.36
CA GLY A 280 -0.57 7.49 16.23
C GLY A 280 -1.15 6.07 16.15
N VAL A 281 -1.12 5.42 14.98
CA VAL A 281 -1.55 4.00 14.84
C VAL A 281 -0.60 3.07 15.60
N ALA A 282 0.72 3.32 15.59
CA ALA A 282 1.69 2.52 16.35
C ALA A 282 1.52 2.63 17.86
N THR A 283 1.06 3.78 18.34
CA THR A 283 0.83 4.04 19.79
C THR A 283 -0.57 3.71 20.26
N GLY A 284 -1.48 3.34 19.34
CA GLY A 284 -2.88 3.06 19.64
C GLY A 284 -3.74 4.33 19.82
N GLN A 285 -3.22 5.52 19.55
CA GLN A 285 -3.96 6.78 19.55
C GLN A 285 -4.90 6.88 18.34
N ASN A 286 -4.48 6.31 17.21
CA ASN A 286 -5.29 6.24 16.00
C ASN A 286 -5.72 4.80 15.73
N PRO A 287 -6.91 4.59 15.13
CA PRO A 287 -7.40 3.25 14.85
C PRO A 287 -6.57 2.57 13.75
N SER A 288 -6.30 1.28 13.98
CA SER A 288 -5.78 0.33 13.00
C SER A 288 -6.97 -0.38 12.35
N GLY A 289 -7.07 -0.38 11.02
CA GLY A 289 -8.22 -1.01 10.35
C GLY A 289 -8.36 -0.65 8.88
N CYS A 290 -9.56 -0.92 8.35
CA CYS A 290 -9.91 -0.70 6.95
C CYS A 290 -10.96 0.40 6.79
N LEU A 291 -10.93 1.02 5.63
CA LEU A 291 -11.86 2.04 5.18
C LEU A 291 -12.39 1.64 3.80
N PRO A 292 -13.66 1.88 3.51
CA PRO A 292 -14.21 1.60 2.19
C PRO A 292 -13.60 2.51 1.14
N ILE A 293 -13.42 1.98 -0.07
CA ILE A 293 -13.07 2.74 -1.27
C ILE A 293 -14.36 3.03 -2.03
N LYS A 294 -14.66 4.29 -2.33
CA LYS A 294 -15.77 4.66 -3.20
C LYS A 294 -15.54 4.09 -4.60
N GLN A 295 -16.47 3.29 -5.09
CA GLN A 295 -16.34 2.57 -6.35
C GLN A 295 -16.97 3.36 -7.51
N PRO A 296 -16.43 3.28 -8.76
CA PRO A 296 -17.16 3.69 -9.94
C PRO A 296 -18.36 2.76 -10.17
N GLN A 297 -19.31 3.20 -10.99
CA GLN A 297 -20.45 2.33 -11.40
C GLN A 297 -19.95 1.08 -12.15
N SER A 298 -18.89 1.22 -12.92
CA SER A 298 -18.20 0.12 -13.61
C SER A 298 -16.75 0.47 -13.82
N TRP A 299 -15.88 -0.53 -13.76
CA TRP A 299 -14.48 -0.36 -14.13
C TRP A 299 -14.30 -0.40 -15.66
N GLN A 300 -13.29 0.29 -16.18
CA GLN A 300 -12.99 0.34 -17.61
C GLN A 300 -12.55 -1.01 -18.19
N THR A 301 -12.03 -1.90 -17.36
CA THR A 301 -11.67 -3.27 -17.71
C THR A 301 -12.19 -4.23 -16.66
N THR A 302 -12.62 -5.42 -17.09
CA THR A 302 -13.02 -6.47 -16.16
C THR A 302 -11.78 -6.99 -15.41
N GLY A 303 -11.88 -7.06 -14.07
CA GLY A 303 -10.74 -7.47 -13.26
C GLY A 303 -11.06 -7.54 -11.77
N TRP A 304 -10.02 -7.77 -10.96
CA TRP A 304 -10.09 -7.76 -9.52
C TRP A 304 -9.81 -6.36 -8.98
N TYR A 305 -10.80 -5.72 -8.37
CA TYR A 305 -10.66 -4.38 -7.79
C TYR A 305 -10.95 -4.39 -6.29
N PRO A 306 -10.13 -3.67 -5.50
CA PRO A 306 -10.30 -3.62 -4.05
C PRO A 306 -11.53 -2.82 -3.67
N GLN A 307 -12.20 -3.22 -2.58
CA GLN A 307 -13.32 -2.49 -2.01
C GLN A 307 -12.93 -1.68 -0.78
N GLU A 308 -11.75 -1.98 -0.22
CA GLU A 308 -11.24 -1.39 1.00
C GLU A 308 -9.74 -1.11 0.89
N TYR A 309 -9.29 -0.04 1.54
CA TYR A 309 -7.88 0.14 1.88
C TYR A 309 -7.71 0.06 3.38
N CYS A 310 -6.59 -0.51 3.82
CA CYS A 310 -6.37 -0.82 5.22
C CYS A 310 -5.03 -0.28 5.68
N ILE A 311 -5.02 0.33 6.87
CA ILE A 311 -3.81 0.82 7.54
C ILE A 311 -3.73 0.06 8.85
N ARG A 312 -2.70 -0.79 9.02
CA ARG A 312 -2.57 -1.60 10.23
C ARG A 312 -1.15 -1.55 10.79
N TYR A 313 -1.07 -1.47 12.10
CA TYR A 313 0.14 -1.76 12.84
C TYR A 313 0.02 -3.15 13.49
N ARG A 314 1.00 -4.01 13.26
CA ARG A 314 1.08 -5.35 13.83
C ARG A 314 2.10 -5.34 14.96
N SER A 315 1.64 -5.15 16.19
CA SER A 315 2.50 -4.97 17.38
C SER A 315 3.42 -6.16 17.65
N ASN A 316 2.98 -7.38 17.31
CA ASN A 316 3.78 -8.59 17.46
C ASN A 316 4.97 -8.69 16.49
N ARG A 317 4.94 -7.92 15.39
CA ARG A 317 5.96 -7.85 14.34
C ARG A 317 6.71 -6.51 14.33
N ASP A 318 6.18 -5.52 15.04
CA ASP A 318 6.63 -4.12 15.03
C ASP A 318 6.68 -3.54 13.60
N ASP A 319 5.65 -3.83 12.80
CA ASP A 319 5.56 -3.41 11.41
C ASP A 319 4.17 -2.85 11.04
N PHE A 320 4.16 -2.09 9.95
CA PHE A 320 2.96 -1.56 9.32
C PHE A 320 2.61 -2.31 8.04
N THR A 321 1.32 -2.29 7.73
CA THR A 321 0.81 -2.61 6.40
C THR A 321 -0.14 -1.52 5.93
N VAL A 322 0.06 -1.05 4.69
CA VAL A 322 -0.90 -0.26 3.92
C VAL A 322 -1.32 -1.12 2.74
N SER A 323 -2.59 -1.46 2.65
CA SER A 323 -3.05 -2.50 1.73
C SER A 323 -4.40 -2.21 1.10
N LEU A 324 -4.59 -2.78 -0.08
CA LEU A 324 -5.85 -2.90 -0.78
C LEU A 324 -6.43 -4.29 -0.51
N GLU A 325 -7.69 -4.37 -0.12
CA GLU A 325 -8.32 -5.60 0.36
C GLU A 325 -9.76 -5.76 -0.15
N ASN A 326 -10.37 -6.91 0.19
CA ASN A 326 -11.74 -7.23 -0.19
C ASN A 326 -11.95 -7.13 -1.71
N PHE A 327 -11.04 -7.73 -2.49
CA PHE A 327 -11.11 -7.70 -3.94
C PHE A 327 -12.36 -8.39 -4.48
N ARG A 328 -13.04 -7.71 -5.41
CA ARG A 328 -14.18 -8.23 -6.17
C ARG A 328 -13.89 -8.17 -7.66
N ARG A 329 -14.56 -9.04 -8.42
CA ARG A 329 -14.42 -9.15 -9.87
C ARG A 329 -15.68 -8.67 -10.59
#